data_053e31e0b663a9052e484dbd33768579
#
_entry.id   053e31e0b663a9052e484dbd33768579
#
_cell.length_a   1.000
_cell.length_b   1.000
_cell.length_c   1.000
_cell.angle_alpha   90.00
_cell.angle_beta   90.00
_cell.angle_gamma   90.00
#
_symmetry.space_group_name_H-M   'P 1'
#
loop_
_entity.id
_entity.type
_entity.pdbx_description
1 polymer ?
#
loop_
_entity_poly.entity_id
_entity_poly.type
_entity_poly.pdbx_seq_one_letter_code
_entity_poly.pdbx_strand_id
1 'polypeptide(L)'
;MGPGFEAGGKILLMSTKKITVDLVIPIFNEEGVVEHIHKRICNVVDSLVDDFHFIYVDDGSRDGTVDTIRKIAESDPRVTLLRLSRNFGHQAALTAGMEASNADVVITLDGDGQHPPEMIPQMLDLIAQGYDIVQTQRMDAAQPVSFKKWTSGFFYRLINIISGTSVLQGAADFRALTRPAVNALKSMPEYHRFLRGMVSWIGYSMVILPYKPEERISGVSKYSLSKMVSLAMDAIFSFSLMPLYLGLSLGGILFCLAAAEMIYVLSFWVTGRTSNLAPGWSSLMFVILIVGGILMALLGFIGVYVGYIFQEVKHRPVYLLRGEKKDE
;
A
#
# COMPACT_ATOMS: atom_id res chain seq x y z
N MET A 1 13.57 39.30 -31.71
CA MET A 1 12.11 39.21 -31.92
C MET A 1 11.67 37.79 -31.67
N GLY A 2 11.19 37.49 -30.48
CA GLY A 2 10.66 36.19 -30.10
C GLY A 2 9.13 36.26 -30.12
N PRO A 3 8.43 35.16 -30.44
CA PRO A 3 6.97 35.18 -30.50
C PRO A 3 6.37 35.16 -29.11
N GLY A 4 5.45 36.09 -28.87
CA GLY A 4 4.69 36.20 -27.64
C GLY A 4 3.79 34.99 -27.43
N PHE A 5 3.76 34.50 -26.21
CA PHE A 5 2.77 33.55 -25.72
C PHE A 5 1.48 34.31 -25.39
N GLU A 6 0.50 34.24 -26.27
CA GLU A 6 -0.87 34.64 -25.96
C GLU A 6 -1.48 33.58 -25.01
N ALA A 7 -1.75 33.98 -23.81
CA ALA A 7 -2.54 33.23 -22.84
C ALA A 7 -4.03 33.27 -23.25
N GLY A 8 -4.42 32.40 -24.17
CA GLY A 8 -5.82 32.16 -24.49
C GLY A 8 -6.47 31.32 -23.39
N GLY A 9 -7.12 31.99 -22.43
CA GLY A 9 -7.96 31.35 -21.41
C GLY A 9 -9.13 30.62 -22.08
N LYS A 10 -9.00 29.33 -22.37
CA LYS A 10 -10.12 28.44 -22.53
C LYS A 10 -10.74 28.20 -21.15
N ILE A 11 -11.76 28.98 -20.82
CA ILE A 11 -12.75 28.57 -19.81
C ILE A 11 -13.35 27.27 -20.35
N LEU A 12 -12.86 26.13 -19.86
CA LEU A 12 -13.43 24.84 -20.14
C LEU A 12 -14.83 24.85 -19.50
N LEU A 13 -15.85 24.80 -20.33
CA LEU A 13 -17.24 24.61 -19.94
C LEU A 13 -17.26 23.38 -19.00
N MET A 14 -17.50 23.63 -17.71
CA MET A 14 -17.75 22.58 -16.72
C MET A 14 -18.83 21.65 -17.28
N SER A 15 -18.52 20.37 -17.33
CA SER A 15 -19.51 19.33 -17.66
C SER A 15 -20.69 19.53 -16.71
N THR A 16 -21.86 19.84 -17.26
CA THR A 16 -23.11 20.06 -16.50
C THR A 16 -23.71 18.74 -15.97
N LYS A 17 -22.99 17.63 -16.11
CA LYS A 17 -23.44 16.34 -15.60
C LYS A 17 -23.01 16.20 -14.15
N LYS A 18 -23.97 16.21 -13.24
CA LYS A 18 -23.79 15.86 -11.83
C LYS A 18 -23.19 14.45 -11.74
N ILE A 19 -22.05 14.31 -11.09
CA ILE A 19 -21.40 13.02 -10.85
C ILE A 19 -21.74 12.51 -9.45
N THR A 20 -21.73 11.19 -9.28
CA THR A 20 -21.84 10.56 -7.97
C THR A 20 -20.45 10.34 -7.38
N VAL A 21 -20.28 10.67 -6.11
CA VAL A 21 -19.00 10.56 -5.40
C VAL A 21 -19.19 9.82 -4.09
N ASP A 22 -18.50 8.70 -3.92
CA ASP A 22 -18.48 7.96 -2.66
C ASP A 22 -17.20 8.26 -1.90
N LEU A 23 -17.34 8.68 -0.65
CA LEU A 23 -16.25 8.90 0.29
C LEU A 23 -16.07 7.64 1.14
N VAL A 24 -15.00 6.89 0.91
CA VAL A 24 -14.69 5.67 1.66
C VAL A 24 -13.77 6.00 2.84
N ILE A 25 -14.25 5.78 4.05
CA ILE A 25 -13.62 6.19 5.29
C ILE A 25 -13.43 4.97 6.20
N PRO A 26 -12.26 4.32 6.20
CA PRO A 26 -11.95 3.24 7.13
C PRO A 26 -11.79 3.79 8.55
N ILE A 27 -12.42 3.12 9.53
CA ILE A 27 -12.45 3.54 10.93
C ILE A 27 -12.09 2.35 11.82
N PHE A 28 -11.27 2.59 12.85
CA PHE A 28 -10.98 1.61 13.89
C PHE A 28 -10.65 2.25 15.22
N ASN A 29 -11.56 2.18 16.18
CA ASN A 29 -11.47 2.79 17.52
C ASN A 29 -11.15 4.30 17.43
N GLU A 30 -12.08 5.05 16.83
CA GLU A 30 -11.98 6.50 16.62
C GLU A 30 -13.25 7.24 17.10
N GLU A 31 -13.89 6.74 18.20
CA GLU A 31 -15.15 7.27 18.78
C GLU A 31 -15.12 8.80 18.93
N GLY A 32 -14.02 9.35 19.46
CA GLY A 32 -13.88 10.79 19.73
C GLY A 32 -13.61 11.67 18.51
N VAL A 33 -13.44 11.09 17.33
CA VAL A 33 -12.95 11.81 16.13
C VAL A 33 -13.98 11.80 14.99
N VAL A 34 -14.74 10.71 14.88
CA VAL A 34 -15.65 10.46 13.73
C VAL A 34 -16.65 11.59 13.51
N GLU A 35 -17.31 12.07 14.56
CA GLU A 35 -18.31 13.14 14.43
C GLU A 35 -17.69 14.46 13.94
N HIS A 36 -16.50 14.79 14.44
CA HIS A 36 -15.77 15.97 14.02
C HIS A 36 -15.36 15.92 12.54
N ILE A 37 -14.82 14.75 12.12
CA ILE A 37 -14.43 14.55 10.71
C ILE A 37 -15.65 14.61 9.81
N HIS A 38 -16.76 13.95 10.19
CA HIS A 38 -17.99 13.99 9.40
C HIS A 38 -18.47 15.41 9.16
N LYS A 39 -18.60 16.23 10.23
CA LYS A 39 -18.99 17.62 10.13
C LYS A 39 -18.06 18.44 9.23
N ARG A 40 -16.74 18.20 9.34
CA ARG A 40 -15.75 18.90 8.52
C ARG A 40 -15.87 18.53 7.04
N ILE A 41 -16.08 17.27 6.72
CA ILE A 41 -16.29 16.81 5.34
C ILE A 41 -17.59 17.42 4.81
N CYS A 42 -18.71 17.36 5.57
CA CYS A 42 -19.98 17.95 5.16
C CYS A 42 -19.84 19.43 4.81
N ASN A 43 -19.13 20.22 5.63
CA ASN A 43 -18.89 21.64 5.35
C ASN A 43 -18.23 21.91 3.99
N VAL A 44 -17.43 20.95 3.48
CA VAL A 44 -16.79 21.04 2.17
C VAL A 44 -17.74 20.57 1.07
N VAL A 45 -18.31 19.36 1.22
CA VAL A 45 -19.07 18.72 0.13
C VAL A 45 -20.46 19.35 -0.07
N ASP A 46 -21.08 19.90 0.97
CA ASP A 46 -22.40 20.55 0.88
C ASP A 46 -22.37 21.83 0.04
N SER A 47 -21.19 22.39 -0.22
CA SER A 47 -20.99 23.53 -1.12
C SER A 47 -20.83 23.12 -2.59
N LEU A 48 -20.66 21.82 -2.87
CA LEU A 48 -20.43 21.27 -4.20
C LEU A 48 -21.75 20.81 -4.85
N VAL A 49 -21.75 20.76 -6.18
CA VAL A 49 -22.95 20.42 -6.96
C VAL A 49 -23.17 18.90 -7.06
N ASP A 50 -22.09 18.11 -6.84
CA ASP A 50 -22.06 16.68 -7.00
C ASP A 50 -22.88 15.93 -5.92
N ASP A 51 -23.17 14.67 -6.17
CA ASP A 51 -23.94 13.81 -5.26
C ASP A 51 -22.99 12.96 -4.41
N PHE A 52 -22.92 13.28 -3.11
CA PHE A 52 -21.97 12.64 -2.20
C PHE A 52 -22.66 11.62 -1.30
N HIS A 53 -21.98 10.44 -1.15
CA HIS A 53 -22.31 9.46 -0.13
C HIS A 53 -21.07 9.13 0.71
N PHE A 54 -21.32 8.74 1.96
CA PHE A 54 -20.28 8.42 2.93
C PHE A 54 -20.33 6.92 3.23
N ILE A 55 -19.27 6.20 2.93
CA ILE A 55 -19.14 4.78 3.24
C ILE A 55 -18.13 4.63 4.38
N TYR A 56 -18.63 4.63 5.62
CA TYR A 56 -17.83 4.32 6.78
C TYR A 56 -17.61 2.83 6.88
N VAL A 57 -16.35 2.39 6.97
CA VAL A 57 -15.99 0.98 7.10
C VAL A 57 -15.37 0.74 8.47
N ASP A 58 -16.15 0.16 9.38
CA ASP A 58 -15.68 -0.23 10.72
C ASP A 58 -14.85 -1.51 10.66
N ASP A 59 -13.56 -1.40 10.91
CA ASP A 59 -12.62 -2.54 10.93
C ASP A 59 -12.65 -3.28 12.29
N GLY A 60 -13.84 -3.51 12.82
CA GLY A 60 -14.06 -4.28 14.04
C GLY A 60 -13.73 -3.51 15.32
N SER A 61 -14.15 -2.26 15.43
CA SER A 61 -14.00 -1.43 16.63
C SER A 61 -14.61 -2.06 17.88
N ARG A 62 -14.04 -1.72 19.03
CA ARG A 62 -14.44 -2.23 20.35
C ARG A 62 -14.90 -1.13 21.31
N ASP A 63 -14.80 0.12 20.89
CA ASP A 63 -15.28 1.33 21.58
C ASP A 63 -16.65 1.77 21.03
N GLY A 64 -17.11 2.97 21.37
CA GLY A 64 -18.37 3.56 20.91
C GLY A 64 -18.39 4.05 19.47
N THR A 65 -17.35 3.78 18.65
CA THR A 65 -17.24 4.24 17.25
C THR A 65 -18.46 3.86 16.42
N VAL A 66 -18.90 2.60 16.50
CA VAL A 66 -20.05 2.10 15.73
C VAL A 66 -21.35 2.82 16.09
N ASP A 67 -21.57 3.04 17.38
CA ASP A 67 -22.79 3.71 17.86
C ASP A 67 -22.80 5.18 17.48
N THR A 68 -21.62 5.82 17.45
CA THR A 68 -21.46 7.20 16.94
C THR A 68 -21.80 7.27 15.45
N ILE A 69 -21.30 6.35 14.62
CA ILE A 69 -21.61 6.35 13.18
C ILE A 69 -23.10 6.07 12.93
N ARG A 70 -23.74 5.20 13.71
CA ARG A 70 -25.18 4.95 13.60
C ARG A 70 -26.00 6.21 13.88
N LYS A 71 -25.66 6.96 14.93
CA LYS A 71 -26.31 8.25 15.22
C LYS A 71 -26.13 9.26 14.08
N ILE A 72 -24.96 9.28 13.46
CA ILE A 72 -24.72 10.11 12.28
C ILE A 72 -25.61 9.64 11.12
N ALA A 73 -25.72 8.34 10.85
CA ALA A 73 -26.55 7.78 9.80
C ALA A 73 -28.06 8.03 10.01
N GLU A 74 -28.52 8.15 11.26
CA GLU A 74 -29.89 8.56 11.57
C GLU A 74 -30.17 10.02 11.19
N SER A 75 -29.15 10.87 11.23
CA SER A 75 -29.27 12.32 10.92
C SER A 75 -28.88 12.67 9.49
N ASP A 76 -28.01 11.89 8.85
CA ASP A 76 -27.56 12.09 7.46
C ASP A 76 -27.82 10.82 6.64
N PRO A 77 -28.86 10.80 5.76
CA PRO A 77 -29.21 9.63 4.96
C PRO A 77 -28.15 9.25 3.91
N ARG A 78 -27.14 10.10 3.68
CA ARG A 78 -26.02 9.82 2.79
C ARG A 78 -25.01 8.86 3.40
N VAL A 79 -25.12 8.53 4.70
CA VAL A 79 -24.16 7.72 5.45
C VAL A 79 -24.55 6.25 5.39
N THR A 80 -23.61 5.43 4.95
CA THR A 80 -23.68 3.97 5.00
C THR A 80 -22.56 3.45 5.92
N LEU A 81 -22.92 2.56 6.85
CA LEU A 81 -21.97 1.87 7.72
C LEU A 81 -21.78 0.43 7.26
N LEU A 82 -20.56 0.09 6.88
CA LEU A 82 -20.13 -1.29 6.67
C LEU A 82 -19.33 -1.77 7.88
N ARG A 83 -19.70 -2.92 8.44
CA ARG A 83 -18.99 -3.49 9.60
C ARG A 83 -18.26 -4.74 9.18
N LEU A 84 -16.96 -4.80 9.42
CA LEU A 84 -16.19 -6.02 9.26
C LEU A 84 -16.43 -6.93 10.50
N SER A 85 -16.39 -8.24 10.29
CA SER A 85 -16.67 -9.23 11.37
C SER A 85 -15.61 -9.20 12.48
N ARG A 86 -14.39 -8.76 12.17
CA ARG A 86 -13.25 -8.52 13.07
C ARG A 86 -12.30 -7.50 12.45
N ASN A 87 -11.24 -7.15 13.13
CA ASN A 87 -10.17 -6.37 12.54
C ASN A 87 -9.42 -7.21 11.48
N PHE A 88 -9.51 -6.78 10.21
CA PHE A 88 -8.81 -7.33 9.04
C PHE A 88 -7.69 -6.42 8.56
N GLY A 89 -7.62 -5.19 9.08
CA GLY A 89 -6.62 -4.19 8.73
C GLY A 89 -7.11 -3.15 7.73
N HIS A 90 -6.42 -2.02 7.75
CA HIS A 90 -6.77 -0.82 7.00
C HIS A 90 -6.98 -1.06 5.49
N GLN A 91 -6.12 -1.85 4.85
CA GLN A 91 -6.24 -2.14 3.40
C GLN A 91 -7.50 -2.97 3.08
N ALA A 92 -7.88 -3.88 3.98
CA ALA A 92 -9.11 -4.66 3.83
C ALA A 92 -10.35 -3.77 3.99
N ALA A 93 -10.33 -2.83 4.94
CA ALA A 93 -11.42 -1.87 5.12
C ALA A 93 -11.59 -0.94 3.92
N LEU A 94 -10.48 -0.40 3.37
CA LEU A 94 -10.52 0.39 2.13
C LEU A 94 -11.08 -0.44 0.95
N THR A 95 -10.64 -1.69 0.83
CA THR A 95 -11.14 -2.61 -0.19
C THR A 95 -12.64 -2.82 -0.07
N ALA A 96 -13.15 -3.09 1.13
CA ALA A 96 -14.58 -3.30 1.38
C ALA A 96 -15.41 -2.08 0.97
N GLY A 97 -14.95 -0.87 1.32
CA GLY A 97 -15.62 0.37 0.95
C GLY A 97 -15.61 0.62 -0.57
N MET A 98 -14.48 0.42 -1.23
CA MET A 98 -14.38 0.55 -2.69
C MET A 98 -15.23 -0.50 -3.43
N GLU A 99 -15.31 -1.73 -2.91
CA GLU A 99 -16.13 -2.80 -3.50
C GLU A 99 -17.63 -2.54 -3.33
N ALA A 100 -18.05 -1.94 -2.23
CA ALA A 100 -19.43 -1.56 -1.98
C ALA A 100 -19.89 -0.33 -2.81
N SER A 101 -18.94 0.51 -3.21
CA SER A 101 -19.23 1.70 -4.00
C SER A 101 -19.66 1.38 -5.41
N ASN A 102 -20.66 2.16 -5.92
CA ASN A 102 -21.10 2.19 -7.31
C ASN A 102 -21.02 3.60 -7.93
N ALA A 103 -20.50 4.60 -7.23
CA ALA A 103 -20.38 5.97 -7.70
C ALA A 103 -19.42 6.13 -8.88
N ASP A 104 -19.54 7.23 -9.64
CA ASP A 104 -18.66 7.56 -10.76
C ASP A 104 -17.21 7.78 -10.29
N VAL A 105 -17.04 8.37 -9.10
CA VAL A 105 -15.76 8.64 -8.46
C VAL A 105 -15.77 8.11 -7.03
N VAL A 106 -14.67 7.49 -6.62
CA VAL A 106 -14.44 7.06 -5.24
C VAL A 106 -13.28 7.85 -4.66
N ILE A 107 -13.50 8.48 -3.53
CA ILE A 107 -12.45 9.15 -2.76
C ILE A 107 -12.21 8.39 -1.47
N THR A 108 -10.98 7.94 -1.25
CA THR A 108 -10.58 7.31 0.01
C THR A 108 -9.91 8.33 0.91
N LEU A 109 -10.21 8.34 2.21
CA LEU A 109 -9.55 9.19 3.20
C LEU A 109 -9.55 8.52 4.57
N ASP A 110 -8.49 8.74 5.36
CA ASP A 110 -8.39 8.15 6.70
C ASP A 110 -9.31 8.86 7.71
N GLY A 111 -9.85 8.10 8.64
CA GLY A 111 -10.74 8.59 9.69
C GLY A 111 -10.01 9.21 10.90
N ASP A 112 -8.71 9.53 10.81
CA ASP A 112 -7.91 10.11 11.89
C ASP A 112 -7.77 11.65 11.84
N GLY A 113 -8.36 12.27 10.80
CA GLY A 113 -8.38 13.73 10.60
C GLY A 113 -7.09 14.31 10.05
N GLN A 114 -6.10 13.51 9.66
CA GLN A 114 -4.84 14.00 9.07
C GLN A 114 -4.97 14.45 7.61
N HIS A 115 -6.00 13.99 6.92
CA HIS A 115 -6.27 14.33 5.53
C HIS A 115 -7.20 15.54 5.45
N PRO A 116 -6.79 16.65 4.80
CA PRO A 116 -7.62 17.85 4.68
C PRO A 116 -8.74 17.63 3.65
N PRO A 117 -10.03 17.57 4.07
CA PRO A 117 -11.15 17.39 3.14
C PRO A 117 -11.28 18.54 2.13
N GLU A 118 -10.71 19.69 2.45
CA GLU A 118 -10.68 20.90 1.61
C GLU A 118 -9.99 20.69 0.26
N MET A 119 -9.27 19.58 0.11
CA MET A 119 -8.68 19.17 -1.17
C MET A 119 -9.66 18.45 -2.11
N ILE A 120 -10.81 18.00 -1.61
CA ILE A 120 -11.79 17.26 -2.41
C ILE A 120 -12.21 18.03 -3.67
N PRO A 121 -12.54 19.34 -3.63
CA PRO A 121 -12.88 20.09 -4.83
C PRO A 121 -11.77 20.05 -5.88
N GLN A 122 -10.52 20.26 -5.48
CA GLN A 122 -9.37 20.22 -6.39
C GLN A 122 -9.15 18.81 -6.99
N MET A 123 -9.41 17.75 -6.19
CA MET A 123 -9.33 16.38 -6.69
C MET A 123 -10.39 16.13 -7.77
N LEU A 124 -11.62 16.60 -7.57
CA LEU A 124 -12.70 16.47 -8.55
C LEU A 124 -12.43 17.29 -9.82
N ASP A 125 -11.85 18.48 -9.69
CA ASP A 125 -11.42 19.28 -10.85
C ASP A 125 -10.38 18.54 -11.70
N LEU A 126 -9.44 17.84 -11.08
CA LEU A 126 -8.44 17.04 -11.79
C LEU A 126 -9.06 15.80 -12.46
N ILE A 127 -10.04 15.14 -11.83
CA ILE A 127 -10.84 14.08 -12.46
C ILE A 127 -11.59 14.63 -13.67
N ALA A 128 -12.23 15.81 -13.55
CA ALA A 128 -12.93 16.45 -14.66
C ALA A 128 -11.99 16.84 -15.83
N GLN A 129 -10.71 17.08 -15.56
CA GLN A 129 -9.68 17.28 -16.59
C GLN A 129 -9.26 15.99 -17.32
N GLY A 130 -9.78 14.83 -16.91
CA GLY A 130 -9.53 13.54 -17.58
C GLY A 130 -8.47 12.65 -16.93
N TYR A 131 -8.02 12.97 -15.71
CA TYR A 131 -7.21 12.05 -14.93
C TYR A 131 -8.09 10.97 -14.30
N ASP A 132 -7.64 9.72 -14.35
CA ASP A 132 -8.34 8.60 -13.73
C ASP A 132 -8.05 8.47 -12.24
N ILE A 133 -6.87 8.92 -11.83
CA ILE A 133 -6.35 8.80 -10.47
C ILE A 133 -5.76 10.13 -10.02
N VAL A 134 -6.24 10.65 -8.92
CA VAL A 134 -5.58 11.76 -8.20
C VAL A 134 -4.97 11.19 -6.93
N GLN A 135 -3.65 11.01 -6.94
CA GLN A 135 -2.91 10.48 -5.81
C GLN A 135 -2.37 11.63 -4.96
N THR A 136 -2.78 11.73 -3.70
CA THR A 136 -2.19 12.73 -2.83
C THR A 136 -0.83 12.27 -2.30
N GLN A 137 0.09 13.23 -2.17
CA GLN A 137 1.43 13.00 -1.64
C GLN A 137 1.67 13.87 -0.42
N ARG A 138 1.99 13.23 0.69
CA ARG A 138 2.32 13.91 1.93
C ARG A 138 3.66 14.63 1.80
N MET A 139 3.63 15.95 1.93
CA MET A 139 4.83 16.78 2.03
C MET A 139 5.19 16.90 3.50
N ASP A 140 6.13 16.08 3.97
CA ASP A 140 6.67 16.28 5.30
C ASP A 140 7.33 17.65 5.37
N ALA A 141 6.95 18.47 6.36
CA ALA A 141 7.65 19.70 6.68
C ALA A 141 9.15 19.38 6.80
N ALA A 142 10.01 20.27 6.29
CA ALA A 142 11.46 20.11 6.25
C ALA A 142 12.03 19.82 7.65
N GLN A 143 11.88 18.59 8.12
CA GLN A 143 12.57 18.13 9.32
C GLN A 143 14.02 17.83 8.94
N PRO A 144 14.99 18.13 9.82
CA PRO A 144 16.39 17.87 9.56
C PRO A 144 16.58 16.39 9.22
N VAL A 145 17.55 16.10 8.34
CA VAL A 145 17.86 14.76 7.83
C VAL A 145 18.02 13.80 9.01
N SER A 146 16.93 13.11 9.35
CA SER A 146 16.92 12.08 10.39
C SER A 146 17.33 10.75 9.75
N PHE A 147 18.05 9.92 10.51
CA PHE A 147 18.38 8.54 10.13
C PHE A 147 17.15 7.77 9.61
N LYS A 148 15.95 8.07 10.14
CA LYS A 148 14.66 7.54 9.71
C LYS A 148 14.30 7.96 8.27
N LYS A 149 14.67 9.14 7.82
CA LYS A 149 14.40 9.62 6.44
C LYS A 149 15.33 8.96 5.43
N TRP A 150 16.60 8.74 5.81
CA TRP A 150 17.59 8.04 4.98
C TRP A 150 17.20 6.57 4.79
N THR A 151 16.83 5.87 5.88
CA THR A 151 16.35 4.47 5.80
C THR A 151 15.06 4.33 5.02
N SER A 152 14.12 5.28 5.16
CA SER A 152 12.87 5.31 4.37
C SER A 152 13.16 5.54 2.88
N GLY A 153 14.01 6.49 2.51
CA GLY A 153 14.38 6.73 1.11
C GLY A 153 15.10 5.54 0.46
N PHE A 154 16.01 4.89 1.19
CA PHE A 154 16.65 3.66 0.76
C PHE A 154 15.62 2.53 0.55
N PHE A 155 14.68 2.39 1.48
CA PHE A 155 13.61 1.41 1.43
C PHE A 155 12.72 1.58 0.19
N TYR A 156 12.20 2.79 -0.09
CA TYR A 156 11.38 3.05 -1.27
C TYR A 156 12.16 2.87 -2.58
N ARG A 157 13.46 3.27 -2.60
CA ARG A 157 14.32 3.02 -3.77
C ARG A 157 14.51 1.52 -3.99
N LEU A 158 14.74 0.76 -2.93
CA LEU A 158 14.87 -0.68 -2.98
C LEU A 158 13.58 -1.34 -3.48
N ILE A 159 12.42 -0.97 -2.92
CA ILE A 159 11.12 -1.48 -3.37
C ILE A 159 10.91 -1.16 -4.85
N ASN A 160 11.12 0.06 -5.30
CA ASN A 160 10.90 0.45 -6.70
C ASN A 160 11.81 -0.31 -7.67
N ILE A 161 13.08 -0.56 -7.29
CA ILE A 161 13.99 -1.40 -8.09
C ILE A 161 13.54 -2.86 -8.10
N ILE A 162 13.08 -3.35 -6.95
CA ILE A 162 12.74 -4.76 -6.73
C ILE A 162 11.38 -5.10 -7.32
N SER A 163 10.38 -4.24 -7.17
CA SER A 163 9.00 -4.51 -7.62
C SER A 163 8.72 -4.13 -9.07
N GLY A 164 9.63 -3.39 -9.71
CA GLY A 164 9.39 -2.85 -11.06
C GLY A 164 8.22 -1.84 -11.13
N THR A 165 7.64 -1.48 -9.98
CA THR A 165 6.57 -0.49 -9.86
C THR A 165 7.09 0.78 -9.20
N SER A 166 6.70 1.94 -9.73
CA SER A 166 7.08 3.22 -9.15
C SER A 166 6.14 3.57 -7.97
N VAL A 167 6.33 2.90 -6.83
CA VAL A 167 5.61 3.28 -5.61
C VAL A 167 6.06 4.68 -5.19
N LEU A 168 5.13 5.62 -5.20
CA LEU A 168 5.41 7.01 -4.87
C LEU A 168 5.74 7.14 -3.37
N GLN A 169 6.93 7.67 -3.08
CA GLN A 169 7.31 7.96 -1.68
C GLN A 169 6.37 9.01 -1.09
N GLY A 170 5.82 8.74 0.09
CA GLY A 170 4.86 9.64 0.74
C GLY A 170 3.45 9.59 0.15
N ALA A 171 3.14 8.62 -0.73
CA ALA A 171 1.76 8.41 -1.18
C ALA A 171 0.84 8.14 0.01
N ALA A 172 -0.20 8.94 0.15
CA ALA A 172 -1.23 8.75 1.17
C ALA A 172 -2.34 7.84 0.64
N ASP A 173 -3.12 7.25 1.56
CA ASP A 173 -4.35 6.53 1.20
C ASP A 173 -5.53 7.49 0.95
N PHE A 174 -5.26 8.78 0.91
CA PHE A 174 -6.16 9.85 0.44
C PHE A 174 -5.98 10.02 -1.07
N ARG A 175 -6.95 9.55 -1.84
CA ARG A 175 -6.91 9.58 -3.31
C ARG A 175 -8.31 9.60 -3.90
N ALA A 176 -8.45 10.15 -5.12
CA ALA A 176 -9.66 10.01 -5.92
C ALA A 176 -9.41 9.04 -7.08
N LEU A 177 -10.37 8.18 -7.35
CA LEU A 177 -10.33 7.12 -8.35
C LEU A 177 -11.61 7.18 -9.18
N THR A 178 -11.50 7.19 -10.51
CA THR A 178 -12.65 7.00 -11.40
C THR A 178 -13.18 5.57 -11.33
N ARG A 179 -14.43 5.37 -11.73
CA ARG A 179 -15.04 4.04 -11.78
C ARG A 179 -14.20 3.00 -12.54
N PRO A 180 -13.64 3.30 -13.74
CA PRO A 180 -12.75 2.36 -14.43
C PRO A 180 -11.53 1.95 -13.58
N ALA A 181 -10.88 2.90 -12.90
CA ALA A 181 -9.74 2.61 -12.02
C ALA A 181 -10.13 1.74 -10.82
N VAL A 182 -11.29 2.01 -10.19
CA VAL A 182 -11.83 1.19 -9.10
C VAL A 182 -12.15 -0.22 -9.60
N ASN A 183 -12.77 -0.37 -10.77
CA ASN A 183 -13.09 -1.68 -11.33
C ASN A 183 -11.83 -2.48 -11.67
N ALA A 184 -10.77 -1.84 -12.15
CA ALA A 184 -9.48 -2.48 -12.35
C ALA A 184 -8.91 -3.02 -11.03
N LEU A 185 -8.95 -2.22 -9.94
CA LEU A 185 -8.52 -2.68 -8.61
C LEU A 185 -9.40 -3.82 -8.07
N LYS A 186 -10.72 -3.78 -8.30
CA LYS A 186 -11.65 -4.86 -7.91
C LYS A 186 -11.34 -6.18 -8.64
N SER A 187 -10.87 -6.12 -9.88
CA SER A 187 -10.55 -7.31 -10.68
C SER A 187 -9.24 -8.01 -10.26
N MET A 188 -8.44 -7.37 -9.42
CA MET A 188 -7.20 -7.93 -8.90
C MET A 188 -7.49 -8.79 -7.65
N PRO A 189 -7.28 -10.11 -7.69
CA PRO A 189 -7.76 -11.03 -6.66
C PRO A 189 -6.77 -11.22 -5.49
N GLU A 190 -5.68 -10.45 -5.42
CA GLU A 190 -4.63 -10.64 -4.42
C GLU A 190 -5.19 -10.63 -2.99
N TYR A 191 -4.79 -11.63 -2.20
CA TYR A 191 -5.11 -11.71 -0.78
C TYR A 191 -4.35 -10.66 0.03
N HIS A 192 -3.06 -10.48 -0.26
CA HIS A 192 -2.21 -9.46 0.34
C HIS A 192 -2.29 -8.17 -0.47
N ARG A 193 -3.34 -7.37 -0.21
CA ARG A 193 -3.58 -6.11 -0.94
C ARG A 193 -2.67 -5.00 -0.44
N PHE A 194 -1.73 -4.59 -1.28
CA PHE A 194 -0.95 -3.37 -1.09
C PHE A 194 -1.44 -2.31 -2.08
N LEU A 195 -2.55 -1.64 -1.72
CA LEU A 195 -3.27 -0.72 -2.63
C LEU A 195 -2.39 0.38 -3.22
N ARG A 196 -1.36 0.87 -2.49
CA ARG A 196 -0.41 1.86 -3.03
C ARG A 196 0.38 1.35 -4.22
N GLY A 197 0.77 0.08 -4.18
CA GLY A 197 1.44 -0.60 -5.29
C GLY A 197 0.47 -0.92 -6.42
N MET A 198 -0.72 -1.46 -6.09
CA MET A 198 -1.75 -1.83 -7.07
C MET A 198 -2.22 -0.61 -7.88
N VAL A 199 -2.46 0.53 -7.24
CA VAL A 199 -2.84 1.79 -7.90
C VAL A 199 -1.79 2.26 -8.90
N SER A 200 -0.50 2.10 -8.58
CA SER A 200 0.58 2.43 -9.52
C SER A 200 0.70 1.40 -10.64
N TRP A 201 0.35 0.14 -10.37
CA TRP A 201 0.51 -0.97 -11.30
C TRP A 201 -0.55 -1.01 -12.41
N ILE A 202 -1.79 -0.57 -12.12
CA ILE A 202 -2.90 -0.60 -13.10
C ILE A 202 -2.69 0.33 -14.31
N GLY A 203 -1.74 1.28 -14.26
CA GLY A 203 -1.30 2.06 -15.43
C GLY A 203 -2.31 3.10 -15.95
N TYR A 204 -3.31 3.46 -15.17
CA TYR A 204 -4.26 4.52 -15.51
C TYR A 204 -3.62 5.92 -15.42
N SER A 205 -4.21 6.92 -16.08
CA SER A 205 -3.71 8.29 -16.05
C SER A 205 -3.73 8.84 -14.62
N MET A 206 -2.57 9.18 -14.07
CA MET A 206 -2.42 9.59 -12.67
C MET A 206 -1.77 10.95 -12.55
N VAL A 207 -2.32 11.80 -11.68
CA VAL A 207 -1.72 13.07 -11.25
C VAL A 207 -1.41 13.05 -9.76
N ILE A 208 -0.29 13.68 -9.39
CA ILE A 208 0.14 13.78 -8.00
C ILE A 208 -0.29 15.13 -7.45
N LEU A 209 -1.00 15.11 -6.32
CA LEU A 209 -1.44 16.30 -5.61
C LEU A 209 -0.74 16.40 -4.24
N PRO A 210 0.28 17.27 -4.09
CA PRO A 210 1.00 17.38 -2.83
C PRO A 210 0.16 18.09 -1.76
N TYR A 211 0.24 17.61 -0.50
CA TYR A 211 -0.41 18.24 0.63
C TYR A 211 0.45 18.23 1.89
N LYS A 212 0.17 19.14 2.80
CA LYS A 212 0.73 19.13 4.15
C LYS A 212 -0.24 18.42 5.07
N PRO A 213 0.22 17.34 5.77
CA PRO A 213 -0.65 16.66 6.70
C PRO A 213 -0.97 17.56 7.90
N GLU A 214 -2.17 17.44 8.40
CA GLU A 214 -2.56 18.08 9.66
C GLU A 214 -2.12 17.26 10.86
N GLU A 215 -2.10 17.89 12.02
CA GLU A 215 -1.87 17.18 13.28
C GLU A 215 -3.07 16.27 13.58
N ARG A 216 -2.79 15.08 14.11
CA ARG A 216 -3.85 14.16 14.54
C ARG A 216 -4.73 14.83 15.59
N ILE A 217 -6.04 14.74 15.41
CA ILE A 217 -7.02 15.27 16.36
C ILE A 217 -6.94 14.49 17.67
N SER A 218 -6.67 13.19 17.62
CA SER A 218 -6.58 12.30 18.80
C SER A 218 -5.75 11.05 18.50
N GLY A 219 -5.12 10.46 19.52
CA GLY A 219 -4.47 9.15 19.47
C GLY A 219 -2.95 9.18 19.31
N VAL A 220 -2.30 8.08 19.73
CA VAL A 220 -0.85 7.84 19.60
C VAL A 220 -0.61 7.05 18.30
N SER A 221 0.49 7.36 17.62
CA SER A 221 0.88 6.61 16.41
C SER A 221 0.91 5.11 16.66
N LYS A 222 -0.02 4.36 16.05
CA LYS A 222 -0.15 2.90 16.16
C LYS A 222 0.91 2.15 15.31
N TYR A 223 1.86 2.87 14.66
CA TYR A 223 2.91 2.28 13.83
C TYR A 223 4.12 1.84 14.68
N SER A 224 4.15 0.56 15.00
CA SER A 224 5.33 -0.09 15.58
C SER A 224 6.35 -0.48 14.48
N LEU A 225 7.63 -0.60 14.84
CA LEU A 225 8.68 -1.12 13.95
C LEU A 225 8.29 -2.48 13.34
N SER A 226 7.64 -3.35 14.12
CA SER A 226 7.14 -4.64 13.64
C SER A 226 6.15 -4.49 12.49
N LYS A 227 5.21 -3.54 12.56
CA LYS A 227 4.25 -3.27 11.49
C LYS A 227 4.92 -2.70 10.24
N MET A 228 5.96 -1.87 10.40
CA MET A 228 6.75 -1.37 9.27
C MET A 228 7.50 -2.50 8.56
N VAL A 229 8.10 -3.42 9.31
CA VAL A 229 8.79 -4.59 8.74
C VAL A 229 7.79 -5.52 8.05
N SER A 230 6.63 -5.79 8.66
CA SER A 230 5.58 -6.59 8.03
C SER A 230 5.13 -5.99 6.70
N LEU A 231 4.82 -4.69 6.67
CA LEU A 231 4.42 -3.99 5.43
C LEU A 231 5.53 -4.06 4.36
N ALA A 232 6.80 -3.97 4.78
CA ALA A 232 7.94 -4.10 3.90
C ALA A 232 8.04 -5.50 3.29
N MET A 233 7.89 -6.53 4.11
CA MET A 233 7.91 -7.92 3.67
C MET A 233 6.75 -8.20 2.73
N ASP A 234 5.53 -7.77 3.08
CA ASP A 234 4.35 -7.91 2.22
C ASP A 234 4.59 -7.26 0.85
N ALA A 235 5.14 -6.04 0.81
CA ALA A 235 5.44 -5.34 -0.44
C ALA A 235 6.52 -6.07 -1.26
N ILE A 236 7.60 -6.55 -0.64
CA ILE A 236 8.70 -7.24 -1.34
C ILE A 236 8.21 -8.59 -1.90
N PHE A 237 7.56 -9.40 -1.08
CA PHE A 237 7.17 -10.76 -1.48
C PHE A 237 5.93 -10.80 -2.38
N SER A 238 5.05 -9.78 -2.32
CA SER A 238 3.90 -9.69 -3.23
C SER A 238 4.27 -9.19 -4.64
N PHE A 239 5.29 -8.32 -4.75
CA PHE A 239 5.60 -7.66 -6.04
C PHE A 239 6.95 -8.05 -6.62
N SER A 240 7.75 -8.91 -5.97
CA SER A 240 9.11 -9.18 -6.44
C SER A 240 9.57 -10.62 -6.24
N LEU A 241 10.23 -11.16 -7.26
CA LEU A 241 10.97 -12.41 -7.19
C LEU A 241 12.47 -12.20 -6.85
N MET A 242 12.88 -10.95 -6.57
CA MET A 242 14.28 -10.62 -6.35
C MET A 242 14.95 -11.39 -5.20
N PRO A 243 14.31 -11.67 -4.06
CA PRO A 243 14.91 -12.51 -3.03
C PRO A 243 15.30 -13.90 -3.56
N LEU A 244 14.51 -14.49 -4.49
CA LEU A 244 14.84 -15.76 -5.13
C LEU A 244 16.05 -15.62 -6.07
N TYR A 245 16.10 -14.53 -6.86
CA TYR A 245 17.25 -14.29 -7.75
C TYR A 245 18.53 -14.01 -6.97
N LEU A 246 18.47 -13.31 -5.84
CA LEU A 246 19.62 -13.12 -4.94
C LEU A 246 20.12 -14.48 -4.42
N GLY A 247 19.19 -15.35 -4.04
CA GLY A 247 19.53 -16.70 -3.62
C GLY A 247 20.19 -17.50 -4.74
N LEU A 248 19.62 -17.46 -5.93
CA LEU A 248 20.16 -18.17 -7.09
C LEU A 248 21.56 -17.66 -7.46
N SER A 249 21.76 -16.34 -7.47
CA SER A 249 23.06 -15.73 -7.77
C SER A 249 24.13 -16.09 -6.73
N LEU A 250 23.76 -16.09 -5.44
CA LEU A 250 24.66 -16.50 -4.36
C LEU A 250 25.05 -17.99 -4.49
N GLY A 251 24.06 -18.84 -4.80
CA GLY A 251 24.31 -20.26 -5.11
C GLY A 251 25.25 -20.44 -6.30
N GLY A 252 25.07 -19.67 -7.36
CA GLY A 252 25.95 -19.65 -8.54
C GLY A 252 27.40 -19.24 -8.19
N ILE A 253 27.57 -18.19 -7.37
CA ILE A 253 28.91 -17.76 -6.90
C ILE A 253 29.57 -18.87 -6.12
N LEU A 254 28.86 -19.50 -5.18
CA LEU A 254 29.40 -20.60 -4.38
C LEU A 254 29.77 -21.81 -5.24
N PHE A 255 28.95 -22.12 -6.23
CA PHE A 255 29.26 -23.21 -7.20
C PHE A 255 30.53 -22.91 -7.96
N CYS A 256 30.72 -21.67 -8.45
CA CYS A 256 31.96 -21.27 -9.15
C CYS A 256 33.20 -21.36 -8.23
N LEU A 257 33.05 -20.94 -6.95
CA LEU A 257 34.13 -21.06 -5.96
C LEU A 257 34.48 -22.52 -5.69
N ALA A 258 33.48 -23.37 -5.48
CA ALA A 258 33.68 -24.81 -5.28
C ALA A 258 34.33 -25.50 -6.51
N ALA A 259 33.94 -25.13 -7.74
CA ALA A 259 34.56 -25.60 -8.95
C ALA A 259 36.03 -25.15 -9.07
N ALA A 260 36.34 -23.91 -8.73
CA ALA A 260 37.71 -23.41 -8.72
C ALA A 260 38.58 -24.13 -7.69
N GLU A 261 38.05 -24.38 -6.49
CA GLU A 261 38.74 -25.18 -5.46
C GLU A 261 38.96 -26.62 -5.88
N MET A 262 37.99 -27.24 -6.51
CA MET A 262 38.12 -28.58 -7.06
C MET A 262 39.23 -28.67 -8.11
N ILE A 263 39.30 -27.69 -9.04
CA ILE A 263 40.37 -27.61 -10.04
C ILE A 263 41.73 -27.43 -9.37
N TYR A 264 41.80 -26.55 -8.35
CA TYR A 264 43.02 -26.32 -7.55
C TYR A 264 43.51 -27.63 -6.89
N VAL A 265 42.68 -28.37 -6.19
CA VAL A 265 43.03 -29.64 -5.54
C VAL A 265 43.42 -30.67 -6.57
N LEU A 266 42.69 -30.77 -7.71
CA LEU A 266 43.02 -31.75 -8.78
C LEU A 266 44.40 -31.45 -9.39
N SER A 267 44.83 -30.18 -9.48
CA SER A 267 46.15 -29.78 -9.97
C SER A 267 47.30 -30.39 -9.13
N PHE A 268 47.14 -30.51 -7.79
CA PHE A 268 48.13 -31.15 -6.92
C PHE A 268 48.20 -32.66 -7.14
N TRP A 269 47.06 -33.29 -7.43
CA TRP A 269 47.03 -34.71 -7.74
C TRP A 269 47.73 -35.01 -9.06
N VAL A 270 47.50 -34.22 -10.09
CA VAL A 270 48.10 -34.39 -11.43
C VAL A 270 49.61 -34.09 -11.38
N THR A 271 50.05 -33.13 -10.56
CA THR A 271 51.47 -32.80 -10.44
C THR A 271 52.26 -33.63 -9.42
N GLY A 272 51.62 -34.61 -8.74
CA GLY A 272 52.24 -35.49 -7.76
C GLY A 272 52.66 -34.76 -6.46
N ARG A 273 52.20 -33.54 -6.19
CA ARG A 273 52.56 -32.72 -5.04
C ARG A 273 51.58 -32.76 -3.89
N THR A 274 50.95 -33.91 -3.67
CA THR A 274 49.90 -34.12 -2.67
C THR A 274 50.33 -33.83 -1.21
N SER A 275 51.61 -33.91 -0.92
CA SER A 275 52.17 -33.58 0.42
C SER A 275 52.08 -32.10 0.77
N ASN A 276 51.83 -31.22 -0.22
CA ASN A 276 51.66 -29.79 -0.02
C ASN A 276 50.20 -29.38 0.28
N LEU A 277 49.27 -30.32 0.20
CA LEU A 277 47.89 -30.07 0.62
C LEU A 277 47.85 -29.97 2.15
N ALA A 278 47.45 -28.80 2.65
CA ALA A 278 47.32 -28.57 4.08
C ALA A 278 46.26 -29.51 4.69
N PRO A 279 46.49 -29.95 5.95
CA PRO A 279 45.48 -30.73 6.67
C PRO A 279 44.23 -29.84 6.87
N GLY A 280 43.18 -30.10 6.08
CA GLY A 280 42.08 -29.15 5.87
C GLY A 280 40.81 -29.44 6.65
N TRP A 281 40.83 -30.20 7.77
CA TRP A 281 39.60 -30.60 8.45
C TRP A 281 38.76 -29.41 8.96
N SER A 282 39.40 -28.41 9.58
CA SER A 282 38.72 -27.24 10.13
C SER A 282 38.21 -26.28 9.04
N SER A 283 38.97 -26.15 7.93
CA SER A 283 38.53 -25.35 6.78
C SER A 283 37.37 -26.02 6.05
N LEU A 284 37.37 -27.36 5.91
CA LEU A 284 36.27 -28.11 5.35
C LEU A 284 34.99 -27.95 6.16
N MET A 285 35.07 -28.09 7.48
CA MET A 285 33.92 -27.86 8.38
C MET A 285 33.36 -26.44 8.26
N PHE A 286 34.23 -25.43 8.17
CA PHE A 286 33.81 -24.02 8.00
C PHE A 286 33.05 -23.83 6.68
N VAL A 287 33.56 -24.37 5.57
CA VAL A 287 32.92 -24.28 4.27
C VAL A 287 31.56 -25.02 4.28
N ILE A 288 31.48 -26.23 4.85
CA ILE A 288 30.23 -26.98 4.97
C ILE A 288 29.17 -26.19 5.77
N LEU A 289 29.57 -25.56 6.88
CA LEU A 289 28.65 -24.78 7.70
C LEU A 289 28.14 -23.53 6.96
N ILE A 290 29.01 -22.83 6.23
CA ILE A 290 28.62 -21.68 5.40
C ILE A 290 27.64 -22.12 4.31
N VAL A 291 28.01 -23.12 3.53
CA VAL A 291 27.17 -23.63 2.43
C VAL A 291 25.84 -24.13 2.99
N GLY A 292 25.85 -24.91 4.08
CA GLY A 292 24.65 -25.38 4.76
C GLY A 292 23.77 -24.24 5.26
N GLY A 293 24.35 -23.21 5.87
CA GLY A 293 23.64 -22.03 6.34
C GLY A 293 22.95 -21.26 5.19
N ILE A 294 23.66 -21.07 4.08
CA ILE A 294 23.11 -20.41 2.88
C ILE A 294 21.98 -21.26 2.27
N LEU A 295 22.13 -22.57 2.14
CA LEU A 295 21.09 -23.46 1.64
C LEU A 295 19.83 -23.39 2.52
N MET A 296 19.98 -23.37 3.84
CA MET A 296 18.84 -23.22 4.76
C MET A 296 18.16 -21.87 4.62
N ALA A 297 18.92 -20.78 4.42
CA ALA A 297 18.35 -19.47 4.15
C ALA A 297 17.55 -19.43 2.83
N LEU A 298 18.07 -20.06 1.76
CA LEU A 298 17.38 -20.18 0.48
C LEU A 298 16.09 -20.98 0.57
N LEU A 299 16.11 -22.11 1.28
CA LEU A 299 14.91 -22.90 1.56
C LEU A 299 13.89 -22.08 2.35
N GLY A 300 14.35 -21.24 3.29
CA GLY A 300 13.51 -20.30 4.02
C GLY A 300 12.81 -19.32 3.08
N PHE A 301 13.50 -18.69 2.13
CA PHE A 301 12.89 -17.80 1.14
C PHE A 301 11.85 -18.52 0.28
N ILE A 302 12.19 -19.73 -0.22
CA ILE A 302 11.22 -20.55 -0.96
C ILE A 302 9.99 -20.84 -0.09
N GLY A 303 10.19 -21.20 1.19
CA GLY A 303 9.11 -21.45 2.13
C GLY A 303 8.18 -20.24 2.30
N VAL A 304 8.71 -19.01 2.34
CA VAL A 304 7.92 -17.79 2.39
C VAL A 304 7.06 -17.64 1.13
N TYR A 305 7.63 -17.78 -0.08
CA TYR A 305 6.86 -17.72 -1.33
C TYR A 305 5.78 -18.80 -1.42
N VAL A 306 6.10 -20.02 -1.02
CA VAL A 306 5.09 -21.10 -0.93
C VAL A 306 3.97 -20.72 0.04
N GLY A 307 4.29 -20.06 1.15
CA GLY A 307 3.31 -19.52 2.10
C GLY A 307 2.37 -18.49 1.47
N TYR A 308 2.90 -17.55 0.69
CA TYR A 308 2.08 -16.55 -0.05
C TYR A 308 1.20 -17.26 -1.10
N ILE A 309 1.76 -18.13 -1.93
CA ILE A 309 0.99 -18.92 -2.92
C ILE A 309 -0.11 -19.72 -2.23
N PHE A 310 0.17 -20.34 -1.08
CA PHE A 310 -0.83 -21.08 -0.32
C PHE A 310 -1.99 -20.21 0.17
N GLN A 311 -1.73 -18.96 0.53
CA GLN A 311 -2.78 -18.02 0.92
C GLN A 311 -3.64 -17.62 -0.29
N GLU A 312 -3.02 -17.35 -1.44
CA GLU A 312 -3.73 -17.05 -2.69
C GLU A 312 -4.61 -18.21 -3.17
N VAL A 313 -4.06 -19.44 -3.18
CA VAL A 313 -4.78 -20.65 -3.62
C VAL A 313 -5.98 -20.99 -2.72
N LYS A 314 -5.96 -20.58 -1.47
CA LYS A 314 -7.12 -20.75 -0.57
C LYS A 314 -8.35 -19.95 -0.97
N HIS A 315 -8.22 -18.91 -1.78
CA HIS A 315 -9.29 -17.99 -2.17
C HIS A 315 -10.15 -17.52 -1.00
N ARG A 316 -9.55 -17.33 0.17
CA ARG A 316 -10.26 -16.76 1.31
C ARG A 316 -10.55 -15.29 1.03
N PRO A 317 -11.77 -14.79 1.35
CA PRO A 317 -12.06 -13.38 1.17
C PRO A 317 -11.12 -12.51 2.03
N VAL A 318 -10.70 -11.37 1.49
CA VAL A 318 -9.83 -10.39 2.17
C VAL A 318 -10.48 -9.87 3.46
N TYR A 319 -11.81 -9.78 3.46
CA TYR A 319 -12.63 -9.36 4.60
C TYR A 319 -13.95 -10.13 4.63
N LEU A 320 -14.63 -10.08 5.76
CA LEU A 320 -15.98 -10.59 5.92
C LEU A 320 -16.83 -9.50 6.57
N LEU A 321 -17.98 -9.20 5.98
CA LEU A 321 -18.95 -8.28 6.58
C LEU A 321 -19.67 -8.98 7.74
N ARG A 322 -19.90 -8.24 8.81
CA ARG A 322 -20.77 -8.67 9.90
C ARG A 322 -22.21 -8.45 9.44
N GLY A 323 -22.97 -9.51 9.29
CA GLY A 323 -24.41 -9.41 9.00
C GLY A 323 -25.07 -8.52 10.07
N GLU A 324 -25.86 -7.55 9.65
CA GLU A 324 -26.75 -6.87 10.58
C GLU A 324 -27.71 -7.92 11.15
N LYS A 325 -27.73 -8.09 12.47
CA LYS A 325 -28.87 -8.70 13.12
C LYS A 325 -30.05 -7.77 12.82
N LYS A 326 -31.00 -8.19 12.00
CA LYS A 326 -32.33 -7.60 12.06
C LYS A 326 -32.79 -7.85 13.51
N ASP A 327 -32.87 -6.78 14.28
CA ASP A 327 -33.57 -6.82 15.55
C ASP A 327 -35.03 -7.16 15.22
N GLU A 328 -35.43 -8.42 15.50
CA GLU A 328 -36.82 -8.88 15.47
C GLU A 328 -37.59 -8.27 16.65
#